data_a408d3fcb6be2cf8ee5cb0a5c9ee968f
#
_entry.id   a408d3fcb6be2cf8ee5cb0a5c9ee968f
#
_cell.length_a   1.000
_cell.length_b   1.000
_cell.length_c   1.000
_cell.angle_alpha   90.00
_cell.angle_beta   90.00
_cell.angle_gamma   90.00
#
_symmetry.space_group_name_H-M   'P 1'
#
loop_
_entity.id
_entity.type
_entity.pdbx_description
1 polymer ?
#
loop_
_entity_poly.entity_id
_entity_poly.type
_entity_poly.pdbx_seq_one_letter_code
_entity_poly.pdbx_strand_id
1 'polypeptide(L)'
;MGNKVERFFKIGCFCIMMISALNVGAQNLINGKKIFETRCLACHQSDGGGVPNMNPPLDGSTNVNGKDIARMVKIIQNGYDERVALDGMYYNNAMIAMPDLKEEAIADVLSYIRNSWSNKAGLVTLAEVKKSISKNKVNKK
;
A
#
# COMPACT_ATOMS: atom_id res chain seq x y z
N MET A 1 12.16 46.44 -19.94
CA MET A 1 12.25 45.14 -20.64
C MET A 1 12.47 43.92 -19.72
N GLY A 2 12.68 44.09 -18.40
CA GLY A 2 12.99 43.00 -17.44
C GLY A 2 11.83 42.10 -17.06
N ASN A 3 10.56 42.60 -17.01
CA ASN A 3 9.46 41.89 -16.41
C ASN A 3 8.88 40.70 -17.20
N LYS A 4 9.10 40.61 -18.51
CA LYS A 4 8.61 39.50 -19.33
C LYS A 4 9.48 38.23 -19.17
N VAL A 5 10.80 38.41 -19.17
CA VAL A 5 11.75 37.27 -19.05
C VAL A 5 11.64 36.61 -17.70
N GLU A 6 11.51 37.34 -16.60
CA GLU A 6 11.31 36.79 -15.26
C GLU A 6 9.99 36.01 -15.10
N ARG A 7 8.92 36.50 -15.77
CA ARG A 7 7.62 35.78 -15.75
C ARG A 7 7.70 34.43 -16.47
N PHE A 8 8.36 34.36 -17.60
CA PHE A 8 8.55 33.09 -18.32
C PHE A 8 9.43 32.11 -17.55
N PHE A 9 10.46 32.61 -16.87
CA PHE A 9 11.32 31.76 -16.03
C PHE A 9 10.60 31.19 -14.83
N LYS A 10 9.75 31.97 -14.14
CA LYS A 10 8.92 31.50 -13.00
C LYS A 10 7.86 30.49 -13.44
N ILE A 11 7.22 30.68 -14.60
CA ILE A 11 6.22 29.76 -15.14
C ILE A 11 6.88 28.44 -15.57
N GLY A 12 8.04 28.50 -16.25
CA GLY A 12 8.79 27.31 -16.66
C GLY A 12 9.27 26.48 -15.48
N CYS A 13 9.77 27.11 -14.42
CA CYS A 13 10.23 26.43 -13.21
C CYS A 13 9.06 25.75 -12.44
N PHE A 14 7.90 26.39 -12.40
CA PHE A 14 6.70 25.82 -11.76
C PHE A 14 6.15 24.61 -12.51
N CYS A 15 6.15 24.63 -13.86
CA CYS A 15 5.74 23.50 -14.67
C CYS A 15 6.67 22.29 -14.52
N ILE A 16 7.99 22.51 -14.44
CA ILE A 16 8.98 21.42 -14.25
C ILE A 16 8.81 20.77 -12.88
N MET A 17 8.50 21.52 -11.83
CA MET A 17 8.27 21.00 -10.48
C MET A 17 6.99 20.13 -10.39
N MET A 18 5.94 20.46 -11.15
CA MET A 18 4.70 19.68 -11.21
C MET A 18 4.89 18.33 -11.91
N ILE A 19 5.73 18.26 -12.94
CA ILE A 19 5.98 17.01 -13.69
C ILE A 19 6.75 15.99 -12.84
N SER A 20 7.63 16.43 -11.94
CA SER A 20 8.40 15.55 -11.05
C SER A 20 7.54 14.83 -10.03
N ALA A 21 6.48 15.45 -9.52
CA ALA A 21 5.58 14.85 -8.52
C ALA A 21 4.74 13.69 -9.10
N LEU A 22 4.37 13.76 -10.37
CA LEU A 22 3.59 12.71 -11.04
C LEU A 22 4.38 11.41 -11.25
N ASN A 23 5.69 11.51 -11.46
CA ASN A 23 6.54 10.35 -11.69
C ASN A 23 6.77 9.50 -10.42
N VAL A 24 6.82 10.11 -9.24
CA VAL A 24 7.04 9.40 -7.97
C VAL A 24 5.84 8.49 -7.65
N GLY A 25 4.61 8.97 -7.82
CA GLY A 25 3.41 8.17 -7.57
C GLY A 25 3.28 6.97 -8.52
N ALA A 26 3.61 7.17 -9.80
CA ALA A 26 3.56 6.10 -10.80
C ALA A 26 4.60 5.00 -10.52
N GLN A 27 5.82 5.37 -10.14
CA GLN A 27 6.89 4.42 -9.82
C GLN A 27 6.52 3.56 -8.60
N ASN A 28 5.91 4.13 -7.58
CA ASN A 28 5.46 3.41 -6.40
C ASN A 28 4.42 2.34 -6.74
N LEU A 29 3.46 2.62 -7.63
CA LEU A 29 2.45 1.64 -8.05
C LEU A 29 3.06 0.51 -8.89
N ILE A 30 4.03 0.80 -9.76
CA ILE A 30 4.74 -0.20 -10.56
C ILE A 30 5.53 -1.16 -9.66
N ASN A 31 6.29 -0.62 -8.71
CA ASN A 31 7.03 -1.42 -7.73
C ASN A 31 6.09 -2.25 -6.86
N GLY A 32 5.01 -1.64 -6.37
CA GLY A 32 3.98 -2.31 -5.57
C GLY A 32 3.35 -3.49 -6.31
N LYS A 33 3.04 -3.32 -7.60
CA LYS A 33 2.56 -4.41 -8.46
C LYS A 33 3.54 -5.56 -8.53
N LYS A 34 4.82 -5.28 -8.78
CA LYS A 34 5.87 -6.29 -8.85
C LYS A 34 6.02 -7.08 -7.54
N ILE A 35 5.93 -6.39 -6.40
CA ILE A 35 5.98 -7.03 -5.08
C ILE A 35 4.73 -7.90 -4.89
N PHE A 36 3.54 -7.40 -5.23
CA PHE A 36 2.30 -8.16 -5.16
C PHE A 36 2.39 -9.44 -5.97
N GLU A 37 2.83 -9.37 -7.23
CA GLU A 37 2.96 -10.51 -8.12
C GLU A 37 3.93 -11.59 -7.61
N THR A 38 4.99 -11.19 -6.91
CA THR A 38 6.00 -12.12 -6.41
C THR A 38 5.73 -12.66 -5.01
N ARG A 39 4.98 -11.95 -4.17
CA ARG A 39 4.85 -12.27 -2.74
C ARG A 39 3.41 -12.50 -2.27
N CYS A 40 2.42 -11.99 -2.99
CA CYS A 40 1.02 -11.96 -2.52
C CYS A 40 0.07 -12.73 -3.44
N LEU A 41 0.39 -12.78 -4.74
CA LEU A 41 -0.46 -13.32 -5.79
C LEU A 41 -0.93 -14.76 -5.52
N ALA A 42 -0.04 -15.61 -5.03
CA ALA A 42 -0.32 -17.03 -4.81
C ALA A 42 -1.51 -17.27 -3.87
N CYS A 43 -1.70 -16.40 -2.87
CA CYS A 43 -2.78 -16.49 -1.91
C CYS A 43 -3.95 -15.56 -2.24
N HIS A 44 -3.68 -14.34 -2.71
CA HIS A 44 -4.70 -13.32 -2.92
C HIS A 44 -5.22 -13.23 -4.35
N GLN A 45 -4.70 -14.04 -5.28
CA GLN A 45 -5.09 -14.14 -6.69
C GLN A 45 -4.86 -12.83 -7.47
N SER A 46 -4.86 -12.93 -8.80
CA SER A 46 -4.58 -11.78 -9.69
C SER A 46 -5.67 -10.72 -9.69
N ASP A 47 -6.89 -11.13 -9.42
CA ASP A 47 -8.07 -10.27 -9.28
C ASP A 47 -8.26 -9.69 -7.86
N GLY A 48 -7.38 -10.06 -6.92
CA GLY A 48 -7.50 -9.67 -5.53
C GLY A 48 -8.65 -10.34 -4.78
N GLY A 49 -9.33 -11.29 -5.39
CA GLY A 49 -10.51 -11.96 -4.82
C GLY A 49 -10.19 -12.99 -3.72
N GLY A 50 -8.91 -13.38 -3.60
CA GLY A 50 -8.51 -14.41 -2.65
C GLY A 50 -9.08 -15.79 -2.99
N VAL A 51 -9.21 -16.65 -1.97
CA VAL A 51 -9.82 -17.98 -2.11
C VAL A 51 -10.88 -18.13 -1.02
N PRO A 52 -12.14 -18.38 -1.38
CA PRO A 52 -13.22 -18.47 -0.41
C PRO A 52 -12.92 -19.43 0.75
N ASN A 53 -13.19 -19.00 1.97
CA ASN A 53 -12.92 -19.71 3.22
C ASN A 53 -11.45 -20.05 3.52
N MET A 54 -10.53 -19.72 2.63
CA MET A 54 -9.08 -19.96 2.79
C MET A 54 -8.29 -18.67 2.93
N ASN A 55 -8.27 -17.86 1.88
CA ASN A 55 -7.50 -16.61 1.84
C ASN A 55 -8.45 -15.42 1.60
N PRO A 56 -8.40 -14.37 2.43
CA PRO A 56 -9.33 -13.26 2.32
C PRO A 56 -9.12 -12.45 1.04
N PRO A 57 -10.19 -11.83 0.51
CA PRO A 57 -10.05 -10.89 -0.59
C PRO A 57 -9.32 -9.62 -0.15
N LEU A 58 -8.61 -9.02 -1.09
CA LEU A 58 -8.05 -7.68 -0.98
C LEU A 58 -8.92 -6.68 -1.74
N ASP A 59 -9.56 -7.13 -2.82
CA ASP A 59 -10.52 -6.32 -3.57
C ASP A 59 -11.79 -6.10 -2.74
N GLY A 60 -12.24 -4.86 -2.66
CA GLY A 60 -13.43 -4.46 -1.90
C GLY A 60 -13.32 -4.60 -0.38
N SER A 61 -12.26 -5.17 0.16
CA SER A 61 -12.10 -5.45 1.59
C SER A 61 -12.15 -4.18 2.44
N THR A 62 -12.93 -4.21 3.53
CA THR A 62 -13.05 -3.10 4.47
C THR A 62 -11.71 -2.78 5.15
N ASN A 63 -10.87 -3.79 5.41
CA ASN A 63 -9.52 -3.58 5.96
C ASN A 63 -8.60 -2.83 4.98
N VAL A 64 -8.65 -3.19 3.69
CA VAL A 64 -7.82 -2.56 2.66
C VAL A 64 -8.27 -1.12 2.39
N ASN A 65 -9.58 -0.90 2.30
CA ASN A 65 -10.15 0.42 2.03
C ASN A 65 -10.21 1.32 3.28
N GLY A 66 -9.98 0.74 4.46
CA GLY A 66 -9.98 1.44 5.74
C GLY A 66 -8.80 2.39 5.93
N LYS A 67 -8.79 3.05 7.10
CA LYS A 67 -7.77 4.03 7.48
C LYS A 67 -6.68 3.45 8.40
N ASP A 68 -6.79 2.19 8.82
CA ASP A 68 -5.85 1.57 9.75
C ASP A 68 -4.63 0.99 9.01
N ILE A 69 -3.77 1.90 8.55
CA ILE A 69 -2.49 1.54 7.91
C ILE A 69 -1.62 0.72 8.87
N ALA A 70 -1.65 1.03 10.17
CA ALA A 70 -0.81 0.34 11.16
C ALA A 70 -1.17 -1.15 11.28
N ARG A 71 -2.45 -1.51 11.18
CA ARG A 71 -2.90 -2.90 11.14
C ARG A 71 -2.38 -3.61 9.89
N MET A 72 -2.50 -3.02 8.71
CA MET A 72 -2.01 -3.63 7.45
C MET A 72 -0.49 -3.84 7.48
N VAL A 73 0.27 -2.86 7.96
CA VAL A 73 1.72 -2.96 8.13
C VAL A 73 2.08 -4.08 9.12
N LYS A 74 1.37 -4.18 10.25
CA LYS A 74 1.57 -5.25 11.25
C LYS A 74 1.32 -6.63 10.63
N ILE A 75 0.25 -6.80 9.87
CA ILE A 75 -0.08 -8.06 9.20
C ILE A 75 1.03 -8.47 8.22
N ILE A 76 1.51 -7.56 7.39
CA ILE A 76 2.61 -7.87 6.45
C ILE A 76 3.87 -8.29 7.20
N GLN A 77 4.27 -7.56 8.24
CA GLN A 77 5.53 -7.82 8.94
C GLN A 77 5.51 -9.06 9.82
N ASN A 78 4.38 -9.31 10.50
CA ASN A 78 4.30 -10.35 11.54
C ASN A 78 3.45 -11.55 11.13
N GLY A 79 2.80 -11.50 9.96
CA GLY A 79 1.79 -12.47 9.59
C GLY A 79 0.48 -12.27 10.34
N TYR A 80 -0.46 -13.18 10.10
CA TYR A 80 -1.77 -13.18 10.75
C TYR A 80 -2.35 -14.59 10.74
N ASP A 81 -2.68 -15.12 11.90
CA ASP A 81 -3.22 -16.49 12.09
C ASP A 81 -4.48 -16.54 12.96
N GLU A 82 -5.01 -15.38 13.34
CA GLU A 82 -6.24 -15.31 14.13
C GLU A 82 -7.47 -15.57 13.26
N ARG A 83 -8.36 -16.42 13.73
CA ARG A 83 -9.63 -16.68 13.07
C ARG A 83 -10.64 -15.60 13.45
N VAL A 84 -10.68 -14.53 12.69
CA VAL A 84 -11.67 -13.46 12.84
C VAL A 84 -12.55 -13.36 11.60
N ALA A 85 -13.79 -12.92 11.79
CA ALA A 85 -14.66 -12.60 10.66
C ALA A 85 -14.13 -11.35 9.96
N LEU A 86 -13.98 -11.43 8.65
CA LEU A 86 -13.67 -10.32 7.77
C LEU A 86 -14.81 -10.20 6.75
N ASP A 87 -15.49 -9.06 6.76
CA ASP A 87 -16.65 -8.80 5.88
C ASP A 87 -17.71 -9.92 5.94
N GLY A 88 -17.95 -10.46 7.13
CA GLY A 88 -18.94 -11.53 7.40
C GLY A 88 -18.50 -12.96 7.10
N MET A 89 -17.27 -13.16 6.64
CA MET A 89 -16.70 -14.47 6.29
C MET A 89 -15.52 -14.83 7.20
N TYR A 90 -15.32 -16.13 7.44
CA TYR A 90 -14.14 -16.66 8.12
C TYR A 90 -13.15 -17.24 7.11
N TYR A 91 -11.86 -16.99 7.34
CA TYR A 91 -10.77 -17.50 6.52
C TYR A 91 -9.83 -18.34 7.39
N ASN A 92 -9.36 -19.47 6.86
CA ASN A 92 -8.67 -20.49 7.65
C ASN A 92 -7.15 -20.52 7.44
N ASN A 93 -6.64 -19.91 6.37
CA ASN A 93 -5.20 -19.89 6.12
C ASN A 93 -4.55 -18.75 6.86
N ALA A 94 -3.45 -19.06 7.55
CA ALA A 94 -2.59 -18.05 8.13
C ALA A 94 -1.86 -17.27 7.03
N MET A 95 -1.76 -15.97 7.18
CA MET A 95 -0.88 -15.14 6.35
C MET A 95 0.55 -15.21 6.89
N ILE A 96 1.48 -15.60 6.04
CA ILE A 96 2.90 -15.71 6.39
C ILE A 96 3.51 -14.32 6.62
N ALA A 97 4.33 -14.20 7.67
CA ALA A 97 5.08 -12.97 7.93
C ALA A 97 6.12 -12.68 6.82
N MET A 98 6.30 -11.42 6.51
CA MET A 98 7.29 -10.94 5.52
C MET A 98 8.23 -9.89 6.15
N PRO A 99 9.04 -10.27 7.17
CA PRO A 99 9.90 -9.33 7.90
C PRO A 99 11.05 -8.78 7.06
N ASP A 100 11.35 -9.40 5.92
CA ASP A 100 12.37 -9.01 4.94
C ASP A 100 11.93 -7.83 4.06
N LEU A 101 10.64 -7.51 3.98
CA LEU A 101 10.17 -6.36 3.23
C LEU A 101 10.57 -5.06 3.93
N LYS A 102 11.35 -4.25 3.20
CA LYS A 102 11.73 -2.90 3.65
C LYS A 102 10.51 -1.97 3.71
N GLU A 103 10.63 -0.91 4.46
CA GLU A 103 9.55 0.06 4.69
C GLU A 103 9.01 0.67 3.39
N GLU A 104 9.90 0.97 2.43
CA GLU A 104 9.55 1.46 1.12
C GLU A 104 8.72 0.42 0.33
N ALA A 105 9.14 -0.84 0.36
CA ALA A 105 8.45 -1.94 -0.31
C ALA A 105 7.04 -2.17 0.28
N ILE A 106 6.88 -2.02 1.58
CA ILE A 106 5.58 -2.08 2.25
C ILE A 106 4.69 -0.91 1.80
N ALA A 107 5.23 0.31 1.73
CA ALA A 107 4.49 1.47 1.24
C ALA A 107 4.02 1.27 -0.21
N ASP A 108 4.91 0.76 -1.07
CA ASP A 108 4.62 0.53 -2.48
C ASP A 108 3.54 -0.55 -2.68
N VAL A 109 3.67 -1.70 -2.02
CA VAL A 109 2.68 -2.79 -2.18
C VAL A 109 1.33 -2.43 -1.58
N LEU A 110 1.28 -1.74 -0.45
CA LEU A 110 0.03 -1.25 0.13
C LEU A 110 -0.61 -0.18 -0.77
N SER A 111 0.18 0.72 -1.35
CA SER A 111 -0.32 1.70 -2.32
C SER A 111 -0.92 1.01 -3.54
N TYR A 112 -0.27 -0.03 -4.08
CA TYR A 112 -0.78 -0.80 -5.20
C TYR A 112 -2.10 -1.49 -4.84
N ILE A 113 -2.16 -2.27 -3.76
CA ILE A 113 -3.35 -3.00 -3.33
C ILE A 113 -4.53 -2.05 -3.11
N ARG A 114 -4.31 -0.91 -2.47
CA ARG A 114 -5.32 0.10 -2.15
C ARG A 114 -5.84 0.90 -3.37
N ASN A 115 -5.20 0.77 -4.52
CA ASN A 115 -5.61 1.44 -5.77
C ASN A 115 -5.80 0.46 -6.93
N SER A 116 -5.83 -0.85 -6.65
CA SER A 116 -6.07 -1.89 -7.64
C SER A 116 -7.52 -2.38 -7.58
N TRP A 117 -7.96 -2.98 -8.66
CA TRP A 117 -9.30 -3.54 -8.83
C TRP A 117 -10.39 -2.49 -8.57
N SER A 118 -11.31 -2.75 -7.65
CA SER A 118 -12.34 -1.77 -7.25
C SER A 118 -11.87 -0.80 -6.16
N ASN A 119 -10.70 -1.03 -5.55
CA ASN A 119 -10.18 -0.21 -4.46
C ASN A 119 -9.76 1.20 -4.92
N LYS A 120 -10.11 2.23 -4.13
CA LYS A 120 -9.73 3.65 -4.37
C LYS A 120 -9.40 4.34 -3.04
N ALA A 121 -8.56 3.71 -2.23
CA ALA A 121 -8.29 4.16 -0.87
C ALA A 121 -7.03 5.03 -0.71
N GLY A 122 -6.40 5.42 -1.82
CA GLY A 122 -5.25 6.32 -1.85
C GLY A 122 -3.91 5.65 -1.56
N LEU A 123 -2.85 6.42 -1.78
CA LEU A 123 -1.46 5.97 -1.58
C LEU A 123 -1.11 5.88 -0.09
N VAL A 124 -0.17 5.00 0.22
CA VAL A 124 0.46 4.89 1.54
C VAL A 124 1.88 5.44 1.45
N THR A 125 2.18 6.40 2.30
CA THR A 125 3.49 7.05 2.33
C THR A 125 4.49 6.27 3.19
N LEU A 126 5.79 6.43 2.90
CA LEU A 126 6.86 5.88 3.73
C LEU A 126 6.77 6.39 5.19
N ALA A 127 6.36 7.64 5.39
CA ALA A 127 6.21 8.22 6.72
C ALA A 127 5.09 7.51 7.52
N GLU A 128 3.97 7.14 6.89
CA GLU A 128 2.90 6.38 7.52
C GLU A 128 3.37 4.97 7.89
N VAL A 129 4.12 4.30 7.03
CA VAL A 129 4.70 2.97 7.34
C VAL A 129 5.65 3.06 8.53
N LYS A 130 6.59 3.99 8.55
CA LYS A 130 7.53 4.20 9.68
C LYS A 130 6.81 4.48 10.99
N LYS A 131 5.81 5.35 10.98
CA LYS A 131 4.96 5.65 12.14
C LYS A 131 4.22 4.39 12.62
N SER A 132 3.71 3.59 11.70
CA SER A 132 2.98 2.36 12.01
C SER A 132 3.89 1.32 12.67
N ILE A 133 5.11 1.13 12.19
CA ILE A 133 6.10 0.23 12.77
C ILE A 133 6.47 0.66 14.20
N SER A 134 6.70 1.94 14.42
CA SER A 134 6.99 2.48 15.75
C SER A 134 5.85 2.22 16.72
N LYS A 135 4.61 2.47 16.31
CA LYS A 135 3.39 2.20 17.11
C LYS A 135 3.27 0.71 17.45
N ASN A 136 3.50 -0.17 16.47
CA ASN A 136 3.39 -1.63 16.67
C ASN A 136 4.44 -2.18 17.64
N LYS A 137 5.63 -1.58 17.70
CA LYS A 137 6.69 -1.95 18.69
C LYS A 137 6.31 -1.57 20.12
N VAL A 138 5.68 -0.42 20.31
CA VAL A 138 5.26 0.06 21.66
C VAL A 138 4.16 -0.86 22.22
N ASN A 139 3.24 -1.32 21.40
CA ASN A 139 2.10 -2.16 21.83
C ASN A 139 2.49 -3.65 22.08
N LYS A 140 3.75 -4.05 21.84
CA LYS A 140 4.28 -5.39 22.15
C LYS A 140 4.92 -5.53 23.54
N LYS A 141 5.04 -4.42 24.30
CA LYS A 141 5.53 -4.41 25.70
C LYS A 141 4.36 -4.45 26.66
#